data_92024984253607f8af3d0e8c99019dbb
#
_entry.id   92024984253607f8af3d0e8c99019dbb
#
_cell.length_a   1.000
_cell.length_b   1.000
_cell.length_c   1.000
_cell.angle_alpha   90.00
_cell.angle_beta   90.00
_cell.angle_gamma   90.00
#
_symmetry.space_group_name_H-M   'P 1'
#
loop_
_entity.id
_entity.type
_entity.pdbx_description
1 polymer ?
#
loop_
_entity_poly.entity_id
_entity_poly.type
_entity_poly.pdbx_seq_one_letter_code
_entity_poly.pdbx_strand_id
1 'polypeptide(L)'
;MTPADTPAGTVSSDDELGLVYDWQCPACNVYCHLLRMPESGGRLRLLDARENPEVMQAITAGGYDIDQGMILKINDRLYYGADAIHTLALIASPSTAFNRFNTWIFRSRRRSELLYPILRASRNLLLKVLRRTKINNLGLPDNERF
;
A
#
# COMPACT_ATOMS: atom_id res chain seq x y z
N MET A 1 -17.73 3.41 -8.01
CA MET A 1 -17.24 2.15 -8.59
C MET A 1 -16.50 1.38 -7.51
N THR A 2 -17.09 0.32 -7.05
CA THR A 2 -16.45 -0.53 -6.05
C THR A 2 -15.44 -1.45 -6.74
N PRO A 3 -14.19 -1.48 -6.30
CA PRO A 3 -13.16 -2.33 -6.90
C PRO A 3 -13.36 -3.83 -6.62
N ALA A 4 -14.56 -4.22 -6.21
CA ALA A 4 -14.83 -5.51 -5.60
C ALA A 4 -14.94 -6.70 -6.58
N ASP A 5 -14.87 -6.50 -7.89
CA ASP A 5 -15.30 -7.53 -8.84
C ASP A 5 -14.18 -8.27 -9.58
N THR A 6 -12.92 -8.04 -9.22
CA THR A 6 -11.85 -8.88 -9.76
C THR A 6 -11.36 -9.81 -8.65
N PRO A 7 -11.50 -11.12 -8.82
CA PRO A 7 -10.91 -12.03 -7.85
C PRO A 7 -9.40 -11.77 -7.79
N ALA A 8 -8.94 -11.40 -6.62
CA ALA A 8 -7.55 -11.05 -6.33
C ALA A 8 -6.54 -12.21 -6.59
N GLY A 9 -6.99 -13.29 -7.21
CA GLY A 9 -6.17 -14.44 -7.53
C GLY A 9 -5.71 -14.55 -8.99
N THR A 10 -6.05 -13.56 -9.83
CA THR A 10 -5.78 -13.63 -11.27
C THR A 10 -4.83 -12.54 -11.77
N VAL A 11 -3.74 -12.31 -11.04
CA VAL A 11 -2.69 -11.42 -11.54
C VAL A 11 -1.80 -12.22 -12.48
N SER A 12 -1.69 -11.77 -13.72
CA SER A 12 -0.83 -12.40 -14.73
C SER A 12 0.53 -11.71 -14.82
N SER A 13 1.47 -12.36 -15.50
CA SER A 13 2.80 -11.81 -15.74
C SER A 13 2.79 -10.49 -16.54
N ASP A 14 1.70 -10.23 -17.25
CA ASP A 14 1.55 -9.04 -18.08
C ASP A 14 0.91 -7.86 -17.33
N ASP A 15 0.45 -8.08 -16.10
CA ASP A 15 -0.15 -7.02 -15.31
C ASP A 15 0.93 -6.08 -14.76
N GLU A 16 0.66 -4.78 -14.85
CA GLU A 16 1.51 -3.76 -14.27
C GLU A 16 1.11 -3.55 -12.80
N LEU A 17 2.02 -3.92 -11.90
CA LEU A 17 1.85 -3.78 -10.46
C LEU A 17 2.72 -2.65 -9.93
N GLY A 18 2.11 -1.69 -9.25
CA GLY A 18 2.82 -0.61 -8.59
C GLY A 18 2.36 -0.45 -7.14
N LEU A 19 3.30 -0.39 -6.22
CA LEU A 19 3.02 -0.08 -4.82
C LEU A 19 3.57 1.31 -4.51
N VAL A 20 2.67 2.25 -4.27
CA VAL A 20 2.99 3.65 -4.02
C VAL A 20 2.94 3.91 -2.52
N TYR A 21 4.03 4.42 -1.97
CA TYR A 21 4.13 4.73 -0.55
C TYR A 21 5.17 5.83 -0.32
N ASP A 22 5.19 6.37 0.89
CA ASP A 22 6.19 7.37 1.28
C ASP A 22 7.48 6.67 1.72
N TRP A 23 8.55 6.82 0.95
CA TRP A 23 9.86 6.22 1.26
C TRP A 23 10.51 6.80 2.52
N GLN A 24 10.05 7.95 2.98
CA GLN A 24 10.52 8.50 4.26
C GLN A 24 9.90 7.80 5.47
N CYS A 25 8.96 6.90 5.27
CA CYS A 25 8.40 6.03 6.30
C CYS A 25 9.27 4.76 6.44
N PRO A 26 10.08 4.62 7.52
CA PRO A 26 10.95 3.44 7.66
C PRO A 26 10.17 2.13 7.74
N ALA A 27 9.05 2.10 8.46
CA ALA A 27 8.22 0.91 8.60
C ALA A 27 7.62 0.49 7.25
N CYS A 28 7.11 1.43 6.46
CA CYS A 28 6.57 1.16 5.14
C CYS A 28 7.65 0.65 4.19
N ASN A 29 8.83 1.25 4.25
CA ASN A 29 9.96 0.87 3.40
C ASN A 29 10.41 -0.57 3.68
N VAL A 30 10.58 -0.93 4.95
CA VAL A 30 10.95 -2.29 5.35
C VAL A 30 9.87 -3.30 4.91
N TYR A 31 8.60 -2.99 5.15
CA TYR A 31 7.48 -3.84 4.75
C TYR A 31 7.49 -4.11 3.26
N CYS A 32 7.61 -3.07 2.44
CA CYS A 32 7.59 -3.19 0.98
C CYS A 32 8.79 -3.99 0.45
N HIS A 33 9.96 -3.83 1.04
CA HIS A 33 11.16 -4.58 0.63
C HIS A 33 11.13 -6.06 1.06
N LEU A 34 10.37 -6.39 2.09
CA LEU A 34 10.20 -7.78 2.54
C LEU A 34 9.16 -8.55 1.70
N LEU A 35 8.27 -7.86 1.00
CA LEU A 35 7.29 -8.51 0.14
C LEU A 35 7.96 -9.20 -1.05
N ARG A 36 7.50 -10.41 -1.36
CA ARG A 36 7.93 -11.18 -2.53
C ARG A 36 6.73 -11.57 -3.36
N MET A 37 6.83 -11.34 -4.68
CA MET A 37 5.80 -11.72 -5.63
C MET A 37 6.15 -13.05 -6.28
N PRO A 38 5.15 -13.89 -6.67
CA PRO A 38 5.43 -15.11 -7.43
C PRO A 38 6.00 -14.75 -8.82
N GLU A 39 6.86 -15.63 -9.36
CA GLU A 39 7.47 -15.41 -10.67
C GLU A 39 6.43 -15.26 -11.78
N SER A 40 5.29 -15.93 -11.63
CA SER A 40 4.17 -15.86 -12.58
C SER A 40 3.24 -14.67 -12.36
N GLY A 41 3.41 -13.90 -11.30
CA GLY A 41 2.48 -12.84 -10.87
C GLY A 41 2.86 -11.42 -11.28
N GLY A 42 3.76 -11.27 -12.25
CA GLY A 42 4.24 -9.95 -12.65
C GLY A 42 5.29 -9.39 -11.69
N ARG A 43 5.87 -8.25 -12.06
CA ARG A 43 6.89 -7.59 -11.25
C ARG A 43 6.26 -6.43 -10.46
N LEU A 44 6.37 -6.48 -9.15
CA LEU A 44 5.95 -5.38 -8.29
C LEU A 44 6.98 -4.25 -8.35
N ARG A 45 6.55 -3.08 -8.79
CA ARG A 45 7.37 -1.86 -8.79
C ARG A 45 7.07 -1.07 -7.52
N LEU A 46 8.11 -0.72 -6.79
CA LEU A 46 7.99 0.14 -5.62
C LEU A 46 8.17 1.60 -6.07
N LEU A 47 7.16 2.42 -5.81
CA LEU A 47 7.12 3.82 -6.26
C LEU A 47 7.11 4.75 -5.05
N ASP A 48 8.08 5.68 -5.01
CA ASP A 48 8.09 6.73 -4.01
C ASP A 48 7.05 7.79 -4.39
N ALA A 49 6.10 8.04 -3.50
CA ALA A 49 5.06 9.05 -3.70
C ALA A 49 5.64 10.46 -3.91
N ARG A 50 6.81 10.74 -3.32
CA ARG A 50 7.44 12.06 -3.43
C ARG A 50 8.12 12.28 -4.78
N GLU A 51 8.44 11.21 -5.52
CA GLU A 51 9.17 11.28 -6.78
C GLU A 51 8.35 10.88 -8.01
N ASN A 52 7.06 10.55 -7.83
CA ASN A 52 6.19 10.11 -8.92
C ASN A 52 4.94 10.99 -9.04
N PRO A 53 5.07 12.23 -9.51
CA PRO A 53 3.97 13.21 -9.55
C PRO A 53 2.80 12.77 -10.44
N GLU A 54 3.05 12.05 -11.53
CA GLU A 54 1.98 11.57 -12.42
C GLU A 54 1.07 10.57 -11.72
N VAL A 55 1.65 9.62 -11.01
CA VAL A 55 0.91 8.64 -10.22
C VAL A 55 0.15 9.33 -9.09
N MET A 56 0.79 10.31 -8.46
CA MET A 56 0.17 11.09 -7.37
C MET A 56 -1.01 11.93 -7.85
N GLN A 57 -1.01 12.40 -9.09
CA GLN A 57 -2.16 13.10 -9.66
C GLN A 57 -3.40 12.19 -9.70
N ALA A 58 -3.25 10.95 -10.13
CA ALA A 58 -4.33 9.97 -10.17
C ALA A 58 -4.83 9.63 -8.76
N ILE A 59 -3.92 9.46 -7.80
CA ILE A 59 -4.25 9.17 -6.39
C ILE A 59 -5.02 10.34 -5.78
N THR A 60 -4.56 11.55 -5.97
CA THR A 60 -5.20 12.77 -5.46
C THR A 60 -6.57 12.99 -6.09
N ALA A 61 -6.70 12.75 -7.39
CA ALA A 61 -7.98 12.83 -8.10
C ALA A 61 -9.01 11.83 -7.56
N GLY A 62 -8.55 10.66 -7.08
CA GLY A 62 -9.39 9.68 -6.41
C GLY A 62 -9.76 10.01 -4.97
N GLY A 63 -9.21 11.09 -4.40
CA GLY A 63 -9.47 11.50 -3.01
C GLY A 63 -8.71 10.70 -1.97
N TYR A 64 -7.68 9.95 -2.35
CA TYR A 64 -6.90 9.12 -1.43
C TYR A 64 -5.78 9.92 -0.77
N ASP A 65 -5.69 9.80 0.56
CA ASP A 65 -4.62 10.43 1.36
C ASP A 65 -3.44 9.45 1.50
N ILE A 66 -2.36 9.73 0.78
CA ILE A 66 -1.16 8.88 0.78
C ILE A 66 -0.47 8.84 2.16
N ASP A 67 -0.66 9.86 2.98
CA ASP A 67 -0.08 9.91 4.32
C ASP A 67 -0.78 8.96 5.30
N GLN A 68 -2.00 8.52 4.99
CA GLN A 68 -2.78 7.63 5.84
C GLN A 68 -2.83 6.19 5.34
N GLY A 69 -2.29 5.91 4.17
CA GLY A 69 -2.28 4.55 3.64
C GLY A 69 -1.48 4.44 2.35
N MET A 70 -0.99 3.25 2.07
CA MET A 70 -0.33 2.97 0.81
C MET A 70 -1.35 2.67 -0.29
N ILE A 71 -0.93 2.82 -1.53
CA ILE A 71 -1.75 2.55 -2.72
C ILE A 71 -1.11 1.40 -3.49
N LEU A 72 -1.90 0.36 -3.76
CA LEU A 72 -1.56 -0.68 -4.72
C LEU A 72 -2.26 -0.38 -6.04
N LYS A 73 -1.48 -0.21 -7.10
CA LYS A 73 -1.98 -0.02 -8.45
C LYS A 73 -1.82 -1.32 -9.24
N ILE A 74 -2.92 -1.84 -9.75
CA ILE A 74 -2.93 -2.99 -10.67
C ILE A 74 -3.54 -2.50 -11.98
N ASN A 75 -2.71 -2.32 -12.99
CA ASN A 75 -3.09 -1.66 -14.25
C ASN A 75 -3.71 -0.29 -13.97
N ASP A 76 -4.99 -0.08 -14.25
CA ASP A 76 -5.69 1.19 -14.00
C ASP A 76 -6.49 1.22 -12.70
N ARG A 77 -6.41 0.16 -11.90
CA ARG A 77 -7.16 0.06 -10.63
C ARG A 77 -6.29 0.45 -9.45
N LEU A 78 -6.88 1.19 -8.50
CA LEU A 78 -6.23 1.61 -7.27
C LEU A 78 -6.87 0.92 -6.07
N TYR A 79 -6.04 0.36 -5.21
CA TYR A 79 -6.43 -0.22 -3.92
C TYR A 79 -5.76 0.60 -2.83
N TYR A 80 -6.52 1.00 -1.82
CA TYR A 80 -6.05 1.92 -0.79
C TYR A 80 -6.10 1.29 0.60
N GLY A 81 -5.06 1.51 1.38
CA GLY A 81 -5.03 1.16 2.80
C GLY A 81 -5.22 -0.32 3.07
N ALA A 82 -6.25 -0.67 3.83
CA ALA A 82 -6.56 -2.05 4.19
C ALA A 82 -6.81 -2.93 2.96
N ASP A 83 -7.46 -2.39 1.93
CA ASP A 83 -7.70 -3.10 0.68
C ASP A 83 -6.41 -3.39 -0.07
N ALA A 84 -5.45 -2.47 -0.03
CA ALA A 84 -4.14 -2.66 -0.64
C ALA A 84 -3.37 -3.81 0.05
N ILE A 85 -3.33 -3.81 1.38
CA ILE A 85 -2.66 -4.85 2.16
C ILE A 85 -3.34 -6.21 1.98
N HIS A 86 -4.66 -6.23 1.99
CA HIS A 86 -5.42 -7.46 1.76
C HIS A 86 -5.13 -8.05 0.37
N THR A 87 -5.17 -7.21 -0.66
CA THR A 87 -4.89 -7.63 -2.04
C THR A 87 -3.45 -8.12 -2.19
N LEU A 88 -2.48 -7.42 -1.60
CA LEU A 88 -1.09 -7.87 -1.59
C LEU A 88 -0.93 -9.24 -0.94
N ALA A 89 -1.64 -9.50 0.17
CA ALA A 89 -1.58 -10.78 0.85
C ALA A 89 -2.14 -11.93 -0.01
N LEU A 90 -3.12 -11.64 -0.87
CA LEU A 90 -3.70 -12.63 -1.77
C LEU A 90 -2.80 -12.96 -2.96
N ILE A 91 -2.02 -12.01 -3.44
CA ILE A 91 -1.19 -12.18 -4.64
C ILE A 91 0.29 -12.45 -4.32
N ALA A 92 0.73 -12.24 -3.09
CA ALA A 92 2.12 -12.45 -2.69
C ALA A 92 2.50 -13.94 -2.68
N SER A 93 3.76 -14.22 -2.99
CA SER A 93 4.30 -15.57 -2.94
C SER A 93 4.50 -16.06 -1.50
N PRO A 94 4.12 -17.30 -1.14
CA PRO A 94 4.41 -17.87 0.18
C PRO A 94 5.88 -18.30 0.37
N SER A 95 6.79 -17.77 -0.42
CA SER A 95 8.19 -18.20 -0.49
C SER A 95 9.04 -17.84 0.73
N THR A 96 8.63 -16.84 1.52
CA THR A 96 9.35 -16.42 2.71
C THR A 96 8.48 -16.52 3.96
N ALA A 97 9.10 -16.63 5.15
CA ALA A 97 8.38 -16.65 6.41
C ALA A 97 7.56 -15.37 6.62
N PHE A 98 8.11 -14.22 6.21
CA PHE A 98 7.41 -12.94 6.26
C PHE A 98 6.16 -12.95 5.38
N ASN A 99 6.26 -13.39 4.14
CA ASN A 99 5.12 -13.46 3.22
C ASN A 99 4.05 -14.43 3.73
N ARG A 100 4.45 -15.57 4.29
CA ARG A 100 3.50 -16.54 4.87
C ARG A 100 2.74 -15.95 6.05
N PHE A 101 3.44 -15.23 6.94
CA PHE A 101 2.85 -14.55 8.08
C PHE A 101 1.92 -13.41 7.64
N ASN A 102 2.39 -12.59 6.71
CA ASN A 102 1.61 -11.50 6.12
C ASN A 102 0.33 -12.02 5.45
N THR A 103 0.44 -13.09 4.66
CA THR A 103 -0.70 -13.73 4.01
C THR A 103 -1.69 -14.27 5.05
N TRP A 104 -1.19 -14.94 6.08
CA TRP A 104 -2.04 -15.49 7.13
C TRP A 104 -2.86 -14.42 7.84
N ILE A 105 -2.26 -13.28 8.16
CA ILE A 105 -2.96 -12.19 8.85
C ILE A 105 -3.90 -11.45 7.90
N PHE A 106 -3.41 -11.02 6.73
CA PHE A 106 -4.12 -10.09 5.86
C PHE A 106 -4.96 -10.75 4.77
N ARG A 107 -4.92 -12.08 4.65
CA ARG A 107 -5.77 -12.82 3.71
C ARG A 107 -7.26 -12.64 4.01
N SER A 108 -7.63 -12.46 5.27
CA SER A 108 -8.99 -12.14 5.66
C SER A 108 -9.21 -10.63 5.55
N ARG A 109 -10.22 -10.22 4.77
CA ARG A 109 -10.61 -8.81 4.68
C ARG A 109 -10.98 -8.24 6.05
N ARG A 110 -11.70 -9.01 6.86
CA ARG A 110 -12.12 -8.59 8.21
C ARG A 110 -10.92 -8.32 9.10
N ARG A 111 -9.93 -9.20 9.11
CA ARG A 111 -8.69 -8.99 9.88
C ARG A 111 -7.91 -7.79 9.37
N SER A 112 -7.82 -7.60 8.06
CA SER A 112 -7.17 -6.43 7.46
C SER A 112 -7.83 -5.13 7.90
N GLU A 113 -9.15 -5.06 7.85
CA GLU A 113 -9.92 -3.89 8.27
C GLU A 113 -9.79 -3.60 9.78
N LEU A 114 -9.68 -4.63 10.61
CA LEU A 114 -9.51 -4.48 12.06
C LEU A 114 -8.09 -4.08 12.45
N LEU A 115 -7.08 -4.63 11.78
CA LEU A 115 -5.67 -4.41 12.11
C LEU A 115 -5.11 -3.14 11.47
N TYR A 116 -5.62 -2.75 10.31
CA TYR A 116 -5.09 -1.62 9.57
C TYR A 116 -5.12 -0.29 10.36
N PRO A 117 -6.20 0.07 11.06
CA PRO A 117 -6.19 1.29 11.89
C PRO A 117 -5.11 1.29 12.97
N ILE A 118 -4.84 0.12 13.58
CA ILE A 118 -3.81 -0.04 14.60
C ILE A 118 -2.42 0.15 13.97
N LEU A 119 -2.18 -0.48 12.83
CA LEU A 119 -0.92 -0.33 12.08
C LEU A 119 -0.71 1.11 11.63
N ARG A 120 -1.76 1.75 11.14
CA ARG A 120 -1.73 3.15 10.71
C ARG A 120 -1.40 4.07 11.90
N ALA A 121 -2.06 3.88 13.04
CA ALA A 121 -1.80 4.67 14.24
C ALA A 121 -0.36 4.48 14.73
N SER A 122 0.14 3.25 14.73
CA SER A 122 1.52 2.93 15.11
C SER A 122 2.53 3.58 14.17
N ARG A 123 2.26 3.54 12.86
CA ARG A 123 3.08 4.20 11.85
C ARG A 123 3.08 5.72 12.05
N ASN A 124 1.91 6.31 12.25
CA ASN A 124 1.78 7.76 12.45
C ASN A 124 2.53 8.21 13.69
N LEU A 125 2.47 7.43 14.77
CA LEU A 125 3.23 7.70 15.99
C LEU A 125 4.74 7.64 15.73
N LEU A 126 5.21 6.63 15.00
CA LEU A 126 6.61 6.50 14.62
C LEU A 126 7.08 7.72 13.82
N LEU A 127 6.31 8.13 12.81
CA LEU A 127 6.64 9.29 11.97
C LEU A 127 6.61 10.60 12.77
N LYS A 128 5.70 10.72 13.72
CA LYS A 128 5.64 11.86 14.64
C LYS A 128 6.89 11.94 15.52
N VAL A 129 7.32 10.81 16.08
CA VAL A 129 8.54 10.73 16.89
C VAL A 129 9.78 11.07 16.06
N LEU A 130 9.83 10.61 14.81
CA LEU A 130 10.92 10.89 13.87
C LEU A 130 10.83 12.30 13.25
N ARG A 131 9.78 13.06 13.57
CA ARG A 131 9.53 14.41 13.05
C ARG A 131 9.46 14.45 11.52
N ARG A 132 8.90 13.41 10.89
CA ARG A 132 8.67 13.39 9.45
C ARG A 132 7.49 14.26 9.07
N THR A 133 7.57 14.89 7.90
CA THR A 133 6.47 15.71 7.35
C THR A 133 5.57 14.88 6.48
N LYS A 134 4.28 15.25 6.43
CA LYS A 134 3.31 14.67 5.50
C LYS A 134 3.55 15.18 4.09
N ILE A 135 3.20 14.35 3.10
CA ILE A 135 3.13 14.76 1.69
C ILE A 135 1.96 15.73 1.50
N ASN A 136 0.86 15.50 2.22
CA ASN A 136 -0.36 16.31 2.16
C ASN A 136 -0.86 16.49 0.72
N ASN A 137 -0.98 15.38 0.01
CA ASN A 137 -1.37 15.39 -1.39
C ASN A 137 -2.77 15.95 -1.64
N LEU A 138 -3.65 15.90 -0.63
CA LEU A 138 -4.99 16.47 -0.71
C LEU A 138 -5.04 17.99 -0.41
N GLY A 139 -3.92 18.59 0.01
CA GLY A 139 -3.85 20.01 0.29
C GLY A 139 -4.70 20.48 1.47
N LEU A 140 -4.84 19.64 2.49
CA LEU A 140 -5.64 19.98 3.67
C LEU A 140 -4.95 21.04 4.53
N PRO A 141 -5.70 22.01 5.11
CA PRO A 141 -5.10 23.03 5.98
C PRO A 141 -4.58 22.40 7.27
N ASP A 142 -3.47 22.91 7.78
CA ASP A 142 -2.82 22.48 9.02
C ASP A 142 -2.52 20.96 9.08
N ASN A 143 -2.28 20.33 7.92
CA ASN A 143 -2.06 18.89 7.79
C ASN A 143 -0.64 18.55 7.27
N GLU A 144 0.36 19.31 7.68
CA GLU A 144 1.74 19.16 7.19
C GLU A 144 2.57 18.18 8.02
N ARG A 145 2.13 17.84 9.23
CA ARG A 145 2.85 16.97 10.17
C ARG A 145 1.94 15.88 10.73
N PHE A 146 2.58 14.75 11.03
CA PHE A 146 1.93 13.63 11.72
C PHE A 146 1.60 13.97 13.18
#